data_3322893a41ed943878deec8acd2349b5
#
_entry.id   3322893a41ed943878deec8acd2349b5
#
_cell.length_a   1.000
_cell.length_b   1.000
_cell.length_c   1.000
_cell.angle_alpha   90.00
_cell.angle_beta   90.00
_cell.angle_gamma   90.00
#
_symmetry.space_group_name_H-M   'P 1'
#
loop_
_entity.id
_entity.type
_entity.pdbx_description
1 polymer ?
#
loop_
_entity_poly.entity_id
_entity_poly.type
_entity_poly.pdbx_seq_one_letter_code
_entity_poly.pdbx_strand_id
1 'polypeptide(L)'
;MDAGAYSNKIVIEKLMHGYDEIGNPVEEWKPYKKTHAYMNSLSGKEYWEAATLNAENTVDFMCRWKKFFDEMDTKNYRIVWKGKAFNIKTIDNVRFRNEIVKIRAVHSDE
;
A
#
# COMPACT_ATOMS: atom_id res chain seq x y z
N MET A 1 17.73 4.30 8.35
CA MET A 1 17.66 4.64 6.94
C MET A 1 17.83 6.13 6.75
N ASP A 2 18.58 6.54 5.76
CA ASP A 2 18.74 7.95 5.46
C ASP A 2 17.56 8.47 4.61
N ALA A 3 17.54 9.77 4.35
CA ALA A 3 16.46 10.39 3.61
C ALA A 3 16.36 9.91 2.16
N GLY A 4 17.47 9.48 1.56
CA GLY A 4 17.50 8.98 0.19
C GLY A 4 16.76 7.66 0.01
N ALA A 5 16.63 6.87 1.08
CA ALA A 5 15.92 5.60 1.01
C ALA A 5 14.42 5.78 0.75
N TYR A 6 13.85 6.92 1.12
CA TYR A 6 12.41 7.22 0.93
C TYR A 6 12.20 8.06 -0.32
N SER A 7 12.72 7.60 -1.45
CA SER A 7 12.69 8.38 -2.69
C SER A 7 11.56 8.04 -3.65
N ASN A 8 10.83 6.97 -3.39
CA ASN A 8 9.76 6.55 -4.29
C ASN A 8 8.45 7.23 -3.92
N LYS A 9 7.91 8.03 -4.84
CA LYS A 9 6.62 8.67 -4.61
C LYS A 9 5.51 7.67 -4.82
N ILE A 10 4.65 7.53 -3.83
CA ILE A 10 3.48 6.68 -3.92
C ILE A 10 2.22 7.49 -3.62
N VAL A 11 1.11 7.06 -4.19
CA VAL A 11 -0.21 7.61 -3.91
C VAL A 11 -1.01 6.53 -3.21
N ILE A 12 -1.57 6.88 -2.06
CA ILE A 12 -2.52 6.01 -1.38
C ILE A 12 -3.90 6.41 -1.87
N GLU A 13 -4.64 5.46 -2.42
CA GLU A 13 -5.99 5.67 -2.88
C GLU A 13 -6.98 5.04 -1.93
N LYS A 14 -8.12 5.67 -1.78
CA LYS A 14 -9.22 5.19 -0.95
C LYS A 14 -10.40 4.82 -1.84
N LEU A 15 -11.03 3.69 -1.54
CA LEU A 15 -12.22 3.25 -2.23
C LEU A 15 -13.42 4.05 -1.73
N MET A 16 -14.02 4.83 -2.60
CA MET A 16 -15.18 5.64 -2.29
C MET A 16 -16.44 4.98 -2.80
N HIS A 17 -17.47 4.96 -1.98
CA HIS A 17 -18.77 4.40 -2.31
C HIS A 17 -19.75 5.53 -2.60
N GLY A 18 -20.55 5.39 -3.63
CA GLY A 18 -21.52 6.40 -4.01
C GLY A 18 -22.60 5.83 -4.89
N TYR A 19 -23.34 6.72 -5.55
CA TYR A 19 -24.40 6.33 -6.46
C TYR A 19 -24.25 7.12 -7.76
N ASP A 20 -24.57 6.49 -8.88
CA ASP A 20 -24.59 7.18 -10.16
C ASP A 20 -25.88 8.03 -10.31
N GLU A 21 -26.05 8.65 -11.48
CA GLU A 21 -27.19 9.54 -11.72
C GLU A 21 -28.54 8.83 -11.66
N ILE A 22 -28.56 7.53 -11.88
CA ILE A 22 -29.80 6.74 -11.85
C ILE A 22 -29.94 5.90 -10.58
N GLY A 23 -29.08 6.16 -9.57
CA GLY A 23 -29.21 5.55 -8.26
C GLY A 23 -28.53 4.20 -8.09
N ASN A 24 -27.75 3.74 -9.07
CA ASN A 24 -27.02 2.48 -8.92
C ASN A 24 -25.78 2.68 -8.03
N PRO A 25 -25.48 1.73 -7.14
CA PRO A 25 -24.26 1.80 -6.34
C PRO A 25 -23.03 1.77 -7.24
N VAL A 26 -22.08 2.66 -6.97
CA VAL A 26 -20.80 2.69 -7.67
C VAL A 26 -19.66 2.77 -6.67
N GLU A 27 -18.52 2.21 -7.05
CA GLU A 27 -17.30 2.29 -6.27
C GLU A 27 -16.21 2.91 -7.13
N GLU A 28 -15.43 3.81 -6.55
CA GLU A 28 -14.37 4.49 -7.28
C GLU A 28 -13.16 4.70 -6.38
N TRP A 29 -11.98 4.42 -6.92
CA TRP A 29 -10.72 4.71 -6.23
C TRP A 29 -10.35 6.17 -6.45
N LYS A 30 -10.14 6.90 -5.35
CA LYS A 30 -9.74 8.31 -5.40
C LYS A 30 -8.47 8.54 -4.60
N PRO A 31 -7.63 9.49 -5.01
CA PRO A 31 -6.43 9.82 -4.23
C PRO A 31 -6.81 10.22 -2.81
N TYR A 32 -6.11 9.66 -1.84
CA TYR A 32 -6.32 9.95 -0.43
C TYR A 32 -5.15 10.72 0.15
N LYS A 33 -3.94 10.16 0.05
CA LYS A 33 -2.71 10.77 0.53
C LYS A 33 -1.55 10.45 -0.41
N LYS A 34 -0.58 11.36 -0.45
CA LYS A 34 0.68 11.14 -1.17
C LYS A 34 1.80 11.08 -0.16
N THR A 35 2.73 10.17 -0.34
CA THR A 35 3.88 10.05 0.55
C THR A 35 5.03 9.42 -0.20
N HIS A 36 6.17 9.30 0.47
CA HIS A 36 7.35 8.66 -0.09
C HIS A 36 7.61 7.35 0.64
N ALA A 37 8.12 6.38 -0.08
CA ALA A 37 8.38 5.06 0.47
C ALA A 37 9.74 4.53 0.04
N TYR A 38 10.32 3.71 0.89
CA TYR A 38 11.37 2.79 0.53
C TYR A 38 10.69 1.50 0.10
N MET A 39 11.07 1.00 -1.07
CA MET A 39 10.45 -0.21 -1.62
C MET A 39 11.43 -1.37 -1.57
N ASN A 40 10.95 -2.51 -1.13
CA ASN A 40 11.74 -3.72 -1.04
C ASN A 40 10.92 -4.91 -1.55
N SER A 41 11.37 -5.51 -2.64
CA SER A 41 10.75 -6.74 -3.13
C SER A 41 11.19 -7.92 -2.28
N LEU A 42 10.31 -8.90 -2.12
CA LEU A 42 10.61 -10.08 -1.33
C LEU A 42 11.65 -10.96 -2.01
N SER A 43 12.57 -11.52 -1.23
CA SER A 43 13.59 -12.43 -1.73
C SER A 43 14.04 -13.37 -0.61
N GLY A 44 14.80 -14.43 -0.97
CA GLY A 44 15.33 -15.36 0.00
C GLY A 44 14.23 -16.00 0.85
N LYS A 45 14.42 -15.96 2.16
CA LYS A 45 13.47 -16.57 3.09
C LYS A 45 12.08 -15.96 2.98
N GLU A 46 12.00 -14.64 2.82
CA GLU A 46 10.70 -13.95 2.68
C GLU A 46 9.98 -14.40 1.41
N TYR A 47 10.72 -14.64 0.33
CA TYR A 47 10.16 -15.15 -0.90
C TYR A 47 9.45 -16.49 -0.66
N TRP A 48 10.10 -17.43 0.03
CA TRP A 48 9.52 -18.73 0.31
C TRP A 48 8.30 -18.64 1.21
N GLU A 49 8.33 -17.77 2.22
CA GLU A 49 7.19 -17.56 3.11
C GLU A 49 5.99 -16.97 2.38
N ALA A 50 6.23 -16.17 1.36
CA ALA A 50 5.18 -15.49 0.60
C ALA A 50 4.82 -16.21 -0.70
N ALA A 51 5.37 -17.40 -0.97
CA ALA A 51 5.21 -18.06 -2.27
C ALA A 51 3.74 -18.32 -2.65
N THR A 52 2.88 -18.57 -1.65
CA THR A 52 1.46 -18.77 -1.90
C THR A 52 0.71 -17.47 -2.22
N LEU A 53 1.37 -16.32 -2.07
CA LEU A 53 0.78 -15.00 -2.27
C LEU A 53 1.36 -14.28 -3.49
N ASN A 54 1.86 -15.03 -4.49
CA ASN A 54 2.50 -14.46 -5.68
C ASN A 54 3.69 -13.59 -5.29
N ALA A 55 4.69 -14.18 -4.66
CA ALA A 55 5.82 -13.46 -4.07
C ALA A 55 6.57 -12.56 -5.09
N GLU A 56 6.61 -12.94 -6.36
CA GLU A 56 7.26 -12.14 -7.39
C GLU A 56 6.59 -10.78 -7.63
N ASN A 57 5.33 -10.63 -7.22
CA ASN A 57 4.59 -9.38 -7.34
C ASN A 57 4.39 -8.69 -5.99
N THR A 58 5.02 -9.19 -4.95
CA THR A 58 4.86 -8.67 -3.60
C THR A 58 5.96 -7.67 -3.28
N VAL A 59 5.57 -6.52 -2.77
CA VAL A 59 6.50 -5.45 -2.42
C VAL A 59 6.17 -4.98 -1.00
N ASP A 60 7.20 -4.74 -0.21
CA ASP A 60 7.08 -4.06 1.07
C ASP A 60 7.38 -2.58 0.86
N PHE A 61 6.40 -1.75 1.15
CA PHE A 61 6.56 -0.30 1.14
C PHE A 61 6.81 0.16 2.58
N MET A 62 7.97 0.74 2.83
CA MET A 62 8.27 1.29 4.14
C MET A 62 8.18 2.80 4.07
N CYS A 63 7.30 3.35 4.90
CA CYS A 63 7.02 4.78 4.94
C CYS A 63 7.31 5.33 6.32
N ARG A 64 7.63 6.60 6.40
CA ARG A 64 7.67 7.28 7.69
C ARG A 64 6.26 7.38 8.21
N TRP A 65 6.07 7.07 9.49
CA TRP A 65 4.73 7.08 10.09
C TRP A 65 4.12 8.48 10.02
N LYS A 66 2.83 8.50 9.71
CA LYS A 66 1.96 9.67 9.79
C LYS A 66 0.63 9.22 10.35
N LYS A 67 -0.07 10.13 10.99
CA LYS A 67 -1.31 9.79 11.69
C LYS A 67 -2.35 9.09 10.79
N PHE A 68 -2.42 9.44 9.52
CA PHE A 68 -3.42 8.85 8.62
C PHE A 68 -3.23 7.34 8.44
N PHE A 69 -2.03 6.79 8.70
CA PHE A 69 -1.82 5.35 8.59
C PHE A 69 -2.63 4.57 9.60
N ASP A 70 -2.93 5.16 10.76
CA ASP A 70 -3.73 4.50 11.78
C ASP A 70 -5.21 4.38 11.37
N GLU A 71 -5.65 5.17 10.41
CA GLU A 71 -7.02 5.16 9.92
C GLU A 71 -7.22 4.23 8.72
N MET A 72 -6.14 3.70 8.17
CA MET A 72 -6.20 2.84 6.98
C MET A 72 -6.49 1.40 7.34
N ASP A 73 -7.11 0.71 6.40
CA ASP A 73 -7.31 -0.75 6.47
C ASP A 73 -6.83 -1.40 5.17
N THR A 74 -6.93 -2.72 5.08
CA THR A 74 -6.42 -3.45 3.92
C THR A 74 -7.43 -3.60 2.79
N LYS A 75 -8.69 -3.25 3.01
CA LYS A 75 -9.77 -3.46 2.03
C LYS A 75 -10.13 -2.21 1.25
N ASN A 76 -10.12 -1.06 1.91
CA ASN A 76 -10.62 0.19 1.34
C ASN A 76 -9.53 1.12 0.88
N TYR A 77 -8.28 0.65 0.87
CA TYR A 77 -7.11 1.43 0.48
C TYR A 77 -6.20 0.60 -0.39
N ARG A 78 -5.50 1.27 -1.31
CA ARG A 78 -4.48 0.63 -2.12
C ARG A 78 -3.35 1.61 -2.37
N ILE A 79 -2.20 1.09 -2.82
CA ILE A 79 -1.05 1.91 -3.17
C ILE A 79 -0.94 1.95 -4.69
N VAL A 80 -0.69 3.14 -5.24
CA VAL A 80 -0.38 3.30 -6.66
C VAL A 80 1.03 3.85 -6.77
N TRP A 81 1.85 3.17 -7.55
CA TRP A 81 3.22 3.57 -7.82
C TRP A 81 3.49 3.43 -9.32
N LYS A 82 3.90 4.53 -9.95
CA LYS A 82 4.15 4.58 -11.40
C LYS A 82 3.02 3.98 -12.24
N GLY A 83 1.79 4.29 -11.87
CA GLY A 83 0.61 3.81 -12.58
C GLY A 83 0.22 2.38 -12.29
N LYS A 84 0.92 1.69 -11.39
CA LYS A 84 0.61 0.32 -11.00
C LYS A 84 -0.10 0.30 -9.66
N ALA A 85 -1.20 -0.43 -9.57
CA ALA A 85 -1.97 -0.56 -8.34
C ALA A 85 -1.51 -1.79 -7.56
N PHE A 86 -1.33 -1.62 -6.26
CA PHE A 86 -0.94 -2.69 -5.34
C PHE A 86 -2.00 -2.85 -4.27
N ASN A 87 -2.52 -4.06 -4.15
CA ASN A 87 -3.51 -4.39 -3.12
C ASN A 87 -2.79 -4.62 -1.79
N ILE A 88 -3.23 -3.91 -0.76
CA ILE A 88 -2.60 -3.99 0.56
C ILE A 88 -2.99 -5.30 1.24
N LYS A 89 -2.00 -6.01 1.74
CA LYS A 89 -2.19 -7.26 2.50
C LYS A 89 -2.01 -7.05 4.00
N THR A 90 -0.99 -6.28 4.39
CA THR A 90 -0.77 -5.97 5.80
C THR A 90 -0.30 -4.53 5.96
N ILE A 91 -0.65 -3.93 7.09
CA ILE A 91 -0.16 -2.61 7.49
C ILE A 91 0.41 -2.79 8.89
N ASP A 92 1.71 -2.55 9.03
CA ASP A 92 2.41 -2.77 10.28
C ASP A 92 3.10 -1.49 10.75
N ASN A 93 2.63 -0.95 11.86
CA ASN A 93 3.32 0.14 12.55
C ASN A 93 4.44 -0.52 13.36
N VAL A 94 5.65 -0.52 12.80
CA VAL A 94 6.77 -1.31 13.31
C VAL A 94 7.03 -1.00 14.79
N ARG A 95 6.91 -2.02 15.64
CA ARG A 95 7.09 -1.96 17.09
C ARG A 95 6.16 -0.96 17.78
N PHE A 96 5.08 -0.55 17.11
CA PHE A 96 4.11 0.44 17.63
C PHE A 96 4.77 1.75 18.07
N ARG A 97 5.85 2.15 17.39
CA ARG A 97 6.62 3.35 17.77
C ARG A 97 6.22 4.61 17.02
N ASN A 98 5.30 4.52 16.06
CA ASN A 98 4.92 5.67 15.23
C ASN A 98 6.13 6.29 14.52
N GLU A 99 7.05 5.46 14.06
CA GLU A 99 8.23 5.90 13.33
C GLU A 99 8.21 5.42 11.88
N ILE A 100 7.96 4.13 11.68
CA ILE A 100 7.96 3.49 10.36
C ILE A 100 6.72 2.62 10.26
N VAL A 101 6.07 2.70 9.10
CA VAL A 101 4.98 1.80 8.73
C VAL A 101 5.45 0.93 7.57
N LYS A 102 5.31 -0.38 7.73
CA LYS A 102 5.61 -1.36 6.67
C LYS A 102 4.29 -1.84 6.07
N ILE A 103 4.10 -1.59 4.80
CA ILE A 103 2.90 -2.02 4.08
C ILE A 103 3.30 -3.08 3.08
N ARG A 104 2.81 -4.30 3.28
CA ARG A 104 3.00 -5.39 2.31
C ARG A 104 1.84 -5.37 1.34
N ALA A 105 2.15 -5.29 0.06
CA ALA A 105 1.15 -5.16 -0.98
C ALA A 105 1.53 -5.99 -2.20
N VAL A 106 0.52 -6.41 -2.95
CA VAL A 106 0.69 -7.27 -4.13
C VAL A 106 0.14 -6.56 -5.36
N HIS A 107 0.95 -6.52 -6.41
CA HIS A 107 0.52 -5.98 -7.70
C HIS A 107 -0.39 -6.99 -8.40
N SER A 108 -1.53 -6.50 -8.88
CA SER A 108 -2.43 -7.31 -9.69
C SER A 108 -2.13 -7.05 -11.17
N ASP A 109 -1.99 -8.12 -11.95
CA ASP A 109 -1.71 -8.03 -13.38
C ASP A 109 -2.98 -7.80 -14.23
N GLU A 110 -4.09 -7.57 -13.60
CA GLU A 110 -5.35 -7.31 -14.31
C GLU A 110 -5.45 -5.90 -14.86
#